data_da7e401098a330b46e66822b8414c058
#
_entry.id   da7e401098a330b46e66822b8414c058
#
_cell.length_a   1.000
_cell.length_b   1.000
_cell.length_c   1.000
_cell.angle_alpha   90.00
_cell.angle_beta   90.00
_cell.angle_gamma   90.00
#
_symmetry.space_group_name_H-M   'P 1'
#
loop_
_entity.id
_entity.type
_entity.pdbx_description
1 polymer ?
#
loop_
_entity_poly.entity_id
_entity_poly.type
_entity_poly.pdbx_seq_one_letter_code
_entity_poly.pdbx_strand_id
1 'polypeptide(L)'
;ATFHQVGFQDYVDYDFAILNRRERRTMMTHPHSNKYSYTFDDPEYRGIFYDKWEFDRVFSEYLGRDWMMVTDDNVDELRAFGEAHPVLITKKQAGRSGAAINRYYSTEIEDWADFHAQLRERGELLIEENIVQHPDVAAVCAGTVNSTRVAAFFDGEKTHILAMAQKFGRGQAADQMDFGGFYTMLDPETGASLGDGYDSHGHVHKL
;
A
#
# COMPACT_ATOMS: atom_id res chain seq x y z
N ALA A 1 -8.02 19.75 19.96
CA ALA A 1 -7.67 18.34 20.05
C ALA A 1 -8.28 17.70 21.30
N THR A 2 -7.87 18.08 22.51
CA THR A 2 -8.26 17.44 23.78
C THR A 2 -9.79 17.35 23.98
N PHE A 3 -10.53 18.43 23.73
CA PHE A 3 -11.99 18.46 23.88
C PHE A 3 -12.76 17.60 22.88
N HIS A 4 -12.15 17.25 21.76
CA HIS A 4 -12.78 16.47 20.69
C HIS A 4 -12.27 15.03 20.63
N GLN A 5 -11.37 14.64 21.54
CA GLN A 5 -10.72 13.33 21.53
C GLN A 5 -10.08 13.01 20.15
N VAL A 6 -9.43 13.99 19.56
CA VAL A 6 -8.85 13.94 18.22
C VAL A 6 -7.36 14.19 18.32
N GLY A 7 -6.55 13.43 17.59
CA GLY A 7 -5.12 13.71 17.45
C GLY A 7 -4.87 15.12 16.87
N PHE A 8 -3.72 15.71 17.14
CA PHE A 8 -3.40 17.03 16.62
C PHE A 8 -3.39 17.04 15.08
N GLN A 9 -2.86 15.98 14.47
CA GLN A 9 -2.82 15.82 13.02
C GLN A 9 -4.23 15.77 12.43
N ASP A 10 -5.10 14.85 12.94
CA ASP A 10 -6.50 14.79 12.49
C ASP A 10 -7.23 16.14 12.64
N TYR A 11 -6.91 16.88 13.70
CA TYR A 11 -7.53 18.19 13.94
C TYR A 11 -7.20 19.20 12.83
N VAL A 12 -5.97 19.15 12.34
CA VAL A 12 -5.48 19.99 11.23
C VAL A 12 -6.00 19.48 9.89
N ASP A 13 -5.81 18.17 9.62
CA ASP A 13 -6.11 17.57 8.31
C ASP A 13 -7.61 17.61 7.97
N TYR A 14 -8.48 17.55 8.97
CA TYR A 14 -9.93 17.61 8.78
C TYR A 14 -10.53 19.00 9.03
N ASP A 15 -9.71 20.04 9.16
CA ASP A 15 -10.17 21.40 9.42
C ASP A 15 -11.14 21.52 10.60
N PHE A 16 -10.90 20.78 11.69
CA PHE A 16 -11.80 20.74 12.85
C PHE A 16 -12.07 22.11 13.48
N ALA A 17 -11.20 23.10 13.22
CA ALA A 17 -11.36 24.45 13.69
C ALA A 17 -12.64 25.11 13.13
N ILE A 18 -12.96 24.86 11.88
CA ILE A 18 -14.07 25.48 11.15
C ILE A 18 -15.32 24.59 11.06
N LEU A 19 -15.18 23.27 11.26
CA LEU A 19 -16.31 22.35 11.20
C LEU A 19 -17.24 22.52 12.40
N ASN A 20 -18.55 22.42 12.15
CA ASN A 20 -19.54 22.33 13.21
C ASN A 20 -19.60 20.91 13.84
N ARG A 21 -20.40 20.74 14.91
CA ARG A 21 -20.48 19.47 15.65
C ARG A 21 -21.00 18.30 14.80
N ARG A 22 -21.89 18.54 13.84
CA ARG A 22 -22.45 17.50 12.97
C ARG A 22 -21.39 17.05 11.97
N GLU A 23 -20.70 17.97 11.34
CA GLU A 23 -19.63 17.71 10.38
C GLU A 23 -18.46 16.96 11.03
N ARG A 24 -18.00 17.37 12.22
CA ARG A 24 -16.94 16.65 12.94
C ARG A 24 -17.26 15.19 13.24
N ARG A 25 -18.55 14.84 13.38
CA ARG A 25 -18.97 13.46 13.61
C ARG A 25 -18.92 12.57 12.37
N THR A 26 -18.82 13.15 11.19
CA THR A 26 -18.67 12.38 9.94
C THR A 26 -17.22 12.01 9.63
N MET A 27 -16.26 12.57 10.38
CA MET A 27 -14.83 12.35 10.15
C MET A 27 -14.33 11.09 10.86
N MET A 28 -13.64 10.24 10.11
CA MET A 28 -12.98 9.04 10.63
C MET A 28 -11.61 9.40 11.22
N THR A 29 -11.59 9.86 12.46
CA THR A 29 -10.36 10.20 13.16
C THR A 29 -9.56 8.95 13.56
N HIS A 30 -8.26 9.09 13.79
CA HIS A 30 -7.41 7.97 14.24
C HIS A 30 -7.95 7.23 15.48
N PRO A 31 -8.43 7.90 16.54
CA PRO A 31 -9.04 7.20 17.67
C PRO A 31 -10.29 6.40 17.30
N HIS A 32 -11.12 6.91 16.37
CA HIS A 32 -12.28 6.17 15.88
C HIS A 32 -11.86 4.97 15.04
N SER A 33 -10.92 5.14 14.10
CA SER A 33 -10.39 4.05 13.29
C SER A 33 -9.79 2.95 14.16
N ASN A 34 -8.94 3.29 15.12
CA ASN A 34 -8.37 2.34 16.06
C ASN A 34 -9.45 1.61 16.87
N LYS A 35 -10.46 2.33 17.37
CA LYS A 35 -11.56 1.72 18.11
C LYS A 35 -12.31 0.69 17.26
N TYR A 36 -12.58 1.01 16.00
CA TYR A 36 -13.26 0.08 15.09
C TYR A 36 -12.41 -1.15 14.79
N SER A 37 -11.11 -0.97 14.47
CA SER A 37 -10.19 -2.09 14.30
C SER A 37 -10.14 -2.98 15.55
N TYR A 38 -10.02 -2.41 16.75
CA TYR A 38 -10.01 -3.21 17.98
C TYR A 38 -11.35 -3.90 18.27
N THR A 39 -12.45 -3.36 17.77
CA THR A 39 -13.79 -3.92 18.04
C THR A 39 -14.18 -5.00 17.04
N PHE A 40 -13.80 -4.86 15.77
CA PHE A 40 -14.30 -5.68 14.68
C PHE A 40 -13.25 -6.59 14.05
N ASP A 41 -11.95 -6.26 14.16
CA ASP A 41 -10.92 -7.15 13.64
C ASP A 41 -10.72 -8.30 14.61
N ASP A 42 -10.75 -9.52 14.10
CA ASP A 42 -10.41 -10.70 14.88
C ASP A 42 -8.90 -10.69 15.23
N PRO A 43 -8.55 -10.72 16.54
CA PRO A 43 -7.15 -10.69 16.96
C PRO A 43 -6.31 -11.84 16.41
N GLU A 44 -6.91 -13.00 16.14
CA GLU A 44 -6.23 -14.19 15.62
C GLU A 44 -5.63 -13.94 14.23
N TYR A 45 -6.32 -13.15 13.39
CA TYR A 45 -5.89 -12.91 12.01
C TYR A 45 -5.08 -11.63 11.83
N ARG A 46 -4.93 -10.80 12.85
CA ARG A 46 -4.18 -9.52 12.74
C ARG A 46 -2.72 -9.72 12.34
N GLY A 47 -2.09 -10.82 12.79
CA GLY A 47 -0.70 -11.15 12.49
C GLY A 47 -0.41 -11.18 11.00
N ILE A 48 -1.33 -11.71 10.20
CA ILE A 48 -1.22 -11.84 8.75
C ILE A 48 -0.96 -10.48 8.07
N PHE A 49 -1.56 -9.40 8.57
CA PHE A 49 -1.45 -8.06 7.99
C PHE A 49 -0.20 -7.29 8.45
N TYR A 50 0.54 -7.81 9.42
CA TYR A 50 1.81 -7.22 9.88
C TYR A 50 3.02 -7.87 9.22
N ASP A 51 2.93 -9.15 8.89
CA ASP A 51 3.97 -9.93 8.23
C ASP A 51 3.61 -10.07 6.75
N LYS A 52 4.41 -9.43 5.87
CA LYS A 52 4.17 -9.44 4.42
C LYS A 52 4.31 -10.82 3.80
N TRP A 53 5.23 -11.63 4.33
CA TRP A 53 5.38 -12.99 3.85
C TRP A 53 4.17 -13.86 4.20
N GLU A 54 3.68 -13.76 5.44
CA GLU A 54 2.48 -14.49 5.84
C GLU A 54 1.25 -14.01 5.05
N PHE A 55 1.17 -12.71 4.78
CA PHE A 55 0.15 -12.14 3.91
C PHE A 55 0.22 -12.74 2.49
N ASP A 56 1.40 -12.72 1.86
CA ASP A 56 1.57 -13.23 0.50
C ASP A 56 1.31 -14.74 0.44
N ARG A 57 1.69 -15.50 1.47
CA ARG A 57 1.41 -16.94 1.57
C ARG A 57 -0.10 -17.22 1.68
N VAL A 58 -0.81 -16.51 2.55
CA VAL A 58 -2.25 -16.71 2.78
C VAL A 58 -3.09 -16.26 1.59
N PHE A 59 -2.71 -15.16 0.96
CA PHE A 59 -3.44 -14.55 -0.15
C PHE A 59 -2.80 -14.81 -1.52
N SER A 60 -1.95 -15.81 -1.65
CA SER A 60 -1.17 -16.09 -2.85
C SER A 60 -2.01 -16.15 -4.13
N GLU A 61 -3.19 -16.79 -4.08
CA GLU A 61 -4.11 -16.88 -5.23
C GLU A 61 -4.71 -15.54 -5.69
N TYR A 62 -4.66 -14.51 -4.82
CA TYR A 62 -5.21 -13.16 -5.09
C TYR A 62 -4.15 -12.13 -5.44
N LEU A 63 -2.86 -12.45 -5.28
CA LEU A 63 -1.79 -11.46 -5.50
C LEU A 63 -1.61 -11.11 -6.98
N GLY A 64 -1.84 -12.07 -7.89
CA GLY A 64 -1.66 -11.88 -9.32
C GLY A 64 -0.23 -11.54 -9.73
N ARG A 65 0.75 -11.93 -8.92
CA ARG A 65 2.18 -11.78 -9.16
C ARG A 65 2.96 -12.89 -8.48
N ASP A 66 4.11 -13.22 -9.02
CA ASP A 66 5.04 -14.18 -8.42
C ASP A 66 5.82 -13.52 -7.27
N TRP A 67 6.16 -14.33 -6.28
CA TRP A 67 6.91 -13.90 -5.12
C TRP A 67 7.74 -15.05 -4.53
N MET A 68 8.80 -14.70 -3.81
CA MET A 68 9.60 -15.66 -3.05
C MET A 68 10.19 -15.04 -1.79
N MET A 69 10.60 -15.90 -0.85
CA MET A 69 11.40 -15.51 0.30
C MET A 69 12.87 -15.85 0.09
N VAL A 70 13.75 -14.93 0.47
CA VAL A 70 15.19 -15.20 0.59
C VAL A 70 15.44 -15.89 1.92
N THR A 71 15.98 -17.10 1.86
CA THR A 71 16.36 -17.92 3.02
C THR A 71 17.88 -18.00 3.13
N ASP A 72 18.40 -18.87 4.00
CA ASP A 72 19.85 -19.00 4.22
C ASP A 72 20.58 -19.64 3.04
N ASP A 73 19.90 -20.44 2.23
CA ASP A 73 20.50 -21.38 1.30
C ASP A 73 19.85 -21.42 -0.11
N ASN A 74 18.96 -20.46 -0.45
CA ASN A 74 18.22 -20.53 -1.70
C ASN A 74 18.73 -19.59 -2.82
N VAL A 75 20.04 -19.44 -2.97
CA VAL A 75 20.67 -18.62 -4.02
C VAL A 75 20.23 -19.02 -5.43
N ASP A 76 20.16 -20.34 -5.70
CA ASP A 76 19.78 -20.84 -7.03
C ASP A 76 18.31 -20.57 -7.35
N GLU A 77 17.43 -20.63 -6.36
CA GLU A 77 16.02 -20.24 -6.51
C GLU A 77 15.88 -18.72 -6.78
N LEU A 78 16.66 -17.90 -6.07
CA LEU A 78 16.69 -16.45 -6.31
C LEU A 78 17.17 -16.13 -7.73
N ARG A 79 18.20 -16.83 -8.21
CA ARG A 79 18.69 -16.70 -9.59
C ARG A 79 17.58 -17.07 -10.59
N ALA A 80 16.96 -18.24 -10.41
CA ALA A 80 15.89 -18.71 -11.30
C ALA A 80 14.70 -17.72 -11.32
N PHE A 81 14.35 -17.16 -10.17
CA PHE A 81 13.32 -16.11 -10.07
C PHE A 81 13.73 -14.84 -10.83
N GLY A 82 14.98 -14.40 -10.70
CA GLY A 82 15.49 -13.24 -11.42
C GLY A 82 15.62 -13.45 -12.93
N GLU A 83 15.92 -14.67 -13.38
CA GLU A 83 15.94 -15.01 -14.80
C GLU A 83 14.52 -15.00 -15.41
N ALA A 84 13.50 -15.35 -14.62
CA ALA A 84 12.10 -15.28 -15.04
C ALA A 84 11.54 -13.85 -15.01
N HIS A 85 12.01 -13.00 -14.10
CA HIS A 85 11.48 -11.65 -13.86
C HIS A 85 12.58 -10.59 -14.02
N PRO A 86 12.56 -9.82 -15.14
CA PRO A 86 13.59 -8.81 -15.43
C PRO A 86 13.70 -7.70 -14.39
N VAL A 87 12.63 -7.44 -13.64
CA VAL A 87 12.58 -6.41 -12.60
C VAL A 87 12.08 -7.03 -11.30
N LEU A 88 12.89 -6.92 -10.27
CA LEU A 88 12.63 -7.45 -8.94
C LEU A 88 12.27 -6.32 -7.99
N ILE A 89 11.23 -6.52 -7.20
CA ILE A 89 10.84 -5.63 -6.10
C ILE A 89 11.17 -6.33 -4.79
N THR A 90 12.05 -5.71 -4.01
CA THR A 90 12.43 -6.25 -2.70
C THR A 90 11.76 -5.47 -1.57
N LYS A 91 11.42 -6.19 -0.51
CA LYS A 91 10.76 -5.61 0.67
C LYS A 91 11.32 -6.23 1.95
N LYS A 92 11.37 -5.42 3.00
CA LYS A 92 11.54 -5.99 4.35
C LYS A 92 10.29 -6.73 4.76
N GLN A 93 10.45 -7.88 5.42
CA GLN A 93 9.36 -8.71 5.92
C GLN A 93 8.39 -7.90 6.79
N ALA A 94 8.92 -7.15 7.75
CA ALA A 94 8.14 -6.24 8.58
C ALA A 94 8.45 -4.78 8.21
N GLY A 95 7.45 -3.91 8.36
CA GLY A 95 7.58 -2.47 8.11
C GLY A 95 6.35 -1.88 7.43
N ARG A 96 6.17 -0.57 7.60
CA ARG A 96 5.03 0.21 7.07
C ARG A 96 5.53 1.31 6.13
N SER A 97 4.61 1.88 5.35
CA SER A 97 4.81 3.15 4.61
C SER A 97 5.71 3.10 3.37
N GLY A 98 5.99 1.92 2.80
CA GLY A 98 6.73 1.84 1.51
C GLY A 98 8.20 2.28 1.54
N ALA A 99 8.71 2.72 2.69
CA ALA A 99 10.07 3.27 2.85
C ALA A 99 11.20 2.21 2.69
N ALA A 100 10.85 0.93 2.58
CA ALA A 100 11.78 -0.17 2.44
C ALA A 100 11.43 -1.04 1.22
N ILE A 101 11.02 -0.39 0.12
CA ILE A 101 10.79 -1.04 -1.18
C ILE A 101 11.90 -0.59 -2.11
N ASN A 102 12.66 -1.55 -2.62
CA ASN A 102 13.70 -1.31 -3.59
C ASN A 102 13.40 -2.02 -4.90
N ARG A 103 13.94 -1.52 -5.98
CA ARG A 103 13.83 -2.08 -7.32
C ARG A 103 15.20 -2.46 -7.83
N TYR A 104 15.35 -3.67 -8.33
CA TYR A 104 16.56 -4.18 -8.95
C TYR A 104 16.26 -4.73 -10.34
N TYR A 105 17.22 -4.61 -11.24
CA TYR A 105 17.15 -5.18 -12.57
C TYR A 105 18.00 -6.45 -12.60
N SER A 106 17.40 -7.59 -12.93
CA SER A 106 18.10 -8.88 -12.94
C SER A 106 19.30 -8.89 -13.89
N THR A 107 19.24 -8.13 -14.97
CA THR A 107 20.33 -7.96 -15.94
C THR A 107 21.54 -7.18 -15.40
N GLU A 108 21.41 -6.49 -14.28
CA GLU A 108 22.48 -5.74 -13.62
C GLU A 108 23.11 -6.53 -12.48
N ILE A 109 22.60 -7.74 -12.17
CA ILE A 109 23.11 -8.60 -11.11
C ILE A 109 24.19 -9.50 -11.69
N GLU A 110 25.45 -9.16 -11.42
CA GLU A 110 26.62 -9.91 -11.91
C GLU A 110 26.87 -11.18 -11.08
N ASP A 111 26.68 -11.12 -9.77
CA ASP A 111 26.88 -12.22 -8.83
C ASP A 111 25.66 -12.43 -7.94
N TRP A 112 24.94 -13.52 -8.17
CA TRP A 112 23.72 -13.86 -7.42
C TRP A 112 24.01 -14.26 -5.98
N ALA A 113 25.18 -14.81 -5.67
CA ALA A 113 25.53 -15.17 -4.31
C ALA A 113 25.83 -13.91 -3.49
N ASP A 114 26.54 -12.94 -4.06
CA ASP A 114 26.75 -11.64 -3.43
C ASP A 114 25.46 -10.85 -3.27
N PHE A 115 24.61 -10.82 -4.30
CA PHE A 115 23.30 -10.17 -4.22
C PHE A 115 22.41 -10.78 -3.13
N HIS A 116 22.36 -12.11 -3.05
CA HIS A 116 21.65 -12.84 -2.00
C HIS A 116 22.16 -12.46 -0.60
N ALA A 117 23.48 -12.42 -0.41
CA ALA A 117 24.09 -12.01 0.86
C ALA A 117 23.72 -10.56 1.23
N GLN A 118 23.74 -9.63 0.26
CA GLN A 118 23.34 -8.24 0.46
C GLN A 118 21.87 -8.11 0.86
N LEU A 119 20.95 -8.84 0.22
CA LEU A 119 19.53 -8.84 0.57
C LEU A 119 19.33 -9.28 2.02
N ARG A 120 20.02 -10.32 2.44
CA ARG A 120 19.96 -10.83 3.82
C ARG A 120 20.52 -9.84 4.82
N GLU A 121 21.66 -9.22 4.54
CA GLU A 121 22.26 -8.19 5.39
C GLU A 121 21.31 -6.99 5.58
N ARG A 122 20.62 -6.56 4.51
CA ARG A 122 19.65 -5.46 4.55
C ARG A 122 18.29 -5.84 5.12
N GLY A 123 18.03 -7.15 5.27
CA GLY A 123 16.73 -7.68 5.70
C GLY A 123 15.63 -7.52 4.64
N GLU A 124 15.99 -7.44 3.37
CA GLU A 124 15.09 -7.35 2.22
C GLU A 124 14.74 -8.76 1.73
N LEU A 125 14.03 -9.51 2.55
CA LEU A 125 13.85 -10.95 2.38
C LEU A 125 12.66 -11.34 1.50
N LEU A 126 11.70 -10.45 1.27
CA LEU A 126 10.58 -10.70 0.37
C LEU A 126 10.90 -10.13 -1.00
N ILE A 127 10.87 -10.98 -2.02
CA ILE A 127 11.07 -10.62 -3.41
C ILE A 127 9.77 -10.84 -4.16
N GLU A 128 9.36 -9.88 -4.97
CA GLU A 128 8.19 -9.97 -5.83
C GLU A 128 8.55 -9.56 -7.26
N GLU A 129 7.83 -10.08 -8.23
CA GLU A 129 7.88 -9.54 -9.58
C GLU A 129 7.34 -8.11 -9.62
N ASN A 130 7.83 -7.32 -10.55
CA ASN A 130 7.31 -5.97 -10.76
C ASN A 130 5.94 -5.99 -11.43
N ILE A 131 4.96 -5.35 -10.82
CA ILE A 131 3.63 -5.21 -11.40
C ILE A 131 3.68 -4.33 -12.64
N VAL A 132 3.16 -4.84 -13.75
CA VAL A 132 2.92 -4.06 -14.97
C VAL A 132 1.48 -3.54 -14.93
N GLN A 133 1.32 -2.23 -14.78
CA GLN A 133 0.01 -1.62 -14.71
C GLN A 133 -0.69 -1.55 -16.07
N HIS A 134 -2.03 -1.52 -16.03
CA HIS A 134 -2.82 -1.22 -17.23
C HIS A 134 -2.43 0.15 -17.81
N PRO A 135 -2.29 0.27 -19.14
CA PRO A 135 -1.82 1.50 -19.78
C PRO A 135 -2.59 2.77 -19.38
N ASP A 136 -3.90 2.67 -19.21
CA ASP A 136 -4.73 3.85 -18.84
C ASP A 136 -4.40 4.36 -17.43
N VAL A 137 -4.13 3.47 -16.49
CA VAL A 137 -3.71 3.85 -15.13
C VAL A 137 -2.28 4.38 -15.13
N ALA A 138 -1.40 3.74 -15.91
CA ALA A 138 -0.01 4.17 -16.08
C ALA A 138 0.11 5.54 -16.78
N ALA A 139 -0.86 5.89 -17.64
CA ALA A 139 -0.87 7.18 -18.35
C ALA A 139 -0.97 8.39 -17.40
N VAL A 140 -1.62 8.24 -16.25
CA VAL A 140 -1.72 9.30 -15.24
C VAL A 140 -0.38 9.48 -14.51
N CYS A 141 0.28 8.39 -14.16
CA CYS A 141 1.62 8.42 -13.57
C CYS A 141 2.39 7.15 -13.94
N ALA A 142 3.27 7.27 -14.91
CA ALA A 142 4.22 6.22 -15.26
C ALA A 142 5.33 6.09 -14.18
N GLY A 143 5.86 4.88 -14.03
CA GLY A 143 7.00 4.62 -13.12
C GLY A 143 6.63 4.35 -11.67
N THR A 144 5.37 4.54 -11.28
CA THR A 144 4.83 4.15 -9.97
C THR A 144 3.72 3.11 -10.14
N VAL A 145 3.66 2.13 -9.27
CA VAL A 145 2.47 1.26 -9.19
C VAL A 145 1.38 2.02 -8.44
N ASN A 146 0.39 2.50 -9.20
CA ASN A 146 -0.75 3.25 -8.67
C ASN A 146 -1.80 2.27 -8.14
N SER A 147 -2.19 2.38 -6.90
CA SER A 147 -3.05 1.40 -6.24
C SER A 147 -4.44 1.95 -5.91
N THR A 148 -5.43 1.07 -5.93
CA THR A 148 -6.78 1.40 -5.44
C THR A 148 -6.89 1.01 -3.97
N ARG A 149 -7.21 1.96 -3.11
CA ARG A 149 -7.57 1.71 -1.72
C ARG A 149 -9.06 1.44 -1.63
N VAL A 150 -9.41 0.28 -1.11
CA VAL A 150 -10.81 -0.08 -0.82
C VAL A 150 -10.98 -0.15 0.69
N ALA A 151 -11.91 0.64 1.22
CA ALA A 151 -12.36 0.51 2.59
C ALA A 151 -13.60 -0.36 2.62
N ALA A 152 -13.52 -1.51 3.29
CA ALA A 152 -14.59 -2.48 3.37
C ALA A 152 -14.89 -2.85 4.82
N PHE A 153 -16.11 -3.30 5.08
CA PHE A 153 -16.58 -3.81 6.36
C PHE A 153 -17.36 -5.11 6.13
N PHE A 154 -17.02 -6.15 6.88
CA PHE A 154 -17.75 -7.41 6.91
C PHE A 154 -18.62 -7.46 8.15
N ASP A 155 -19.92 -7.67 7.98
CA ASP A 155 -20.91 -7.67 9.09
C ASP A 155 -21.19 -9.08 9.67
N GLY A 156 -20.45 -10.07 9.16
CA GLY A 156 -20.64 -11.49 9.51
C GLY A 156 -21.36 -12.30 8.42
N GLU A 157 -22.03 -11.64 7.47
CA GLU A 157 -22.75 -12.25 6.37
C GLU A 157 -22.31 -11.67 5.02
N LYS A 158 -22.09 -10.36 4.94
CA LYS A 158 -21.82 -9.64 3.71
C LYS A 158 -20.68 -8.63 3.88
N THR A 159 -19.87 -8.50 2.83
CA THR A 159 -18.88 -7.42 2.73
C THR A 159 -19.53 -6.18 2.13
N HIS A 160 -19.40 -5.05 2.84
CA HIS A 160 -19.85 -3.73 2.42
C HIS A 160 -18.63 -2.91 1.99
N ILE A 161 -18.62 -2.40 0.78
CA ILE A 161 -17.60 -1.44 0.34
C ILE A 161 -18.06 -0.04 0.78
N LEU A 162 -17.31 0.56 1.68
CA LEU A 162 -17.65 1.85 2.29
C LEU A 162 -17.13 3.04 1.48
N ALA A 163 -15.93 2.90 0.90
CA ALA A 163 -15.29 3.93 0.09
C ALA A 163 -14.19 3.31 -0.78
N MET A 164 -13.90 3.95 -1.90
CA MET A 164 -12.77 3.61 -2.76
C MET A 164 -12.01 4.88 -3.15
N ALA A 165 -10.69 4.76 -3.26
CA ALA A 165 -9.84 5.84 -3.73
C ALA A 165 -8.72 5.29 -4.63
N GLN A 166 -8.55 5.85 -5.81
CA GLN A 166 -7.38 5.58 -6.64
C GLN A 166 -6.25 6.50 -6.22
N LYS A 167 -5.11 5.92 -5.90
CA LYS A 167 -3.89 6.64 -5.55
C LYS A 167 -2.95 6.68 -6.76
N PHE A 168 -2.27 7.79 -6.91
CA PHE A 168 -1.28 8.01 -7.95
C PHE A 168 0.02 8.49 -7.33
N GLY A 169 1.14 7.90 -7.74
CA GLY A 169 2.46 8.32 -7.31
C GLY A 169 3.04 9.47 -8.14
N ARG A 170 4.33 9.69 -8.00
CA ARG A 170 5.11 10.70 -8.74
C ARG A 170 6.40 10.13 -9.34
N GLY A 171 6.35 8.88 -9.85
CA GLY A 171 7.51 8.19 -10.44
C GLY A 171 8.36 7.41 -9.44
N GLN A 172 7.98 7.37 -8.16
CA GLN A 172 8.63 6.57 -7.12
C GLN A 172 8.06 5.15 -7.08
N ALA A 173 8.73 4.22 -6.39
CA ALA A 173 8.31 2.84 -6.31
C ALA A 173 6.92 2.65 -5.64
N ALA A 174 6.51 3.58 -4.78
CA ALA A 174 5.23 3.54 -4.08
C ALA A 174 4.43 4.83 -4.27
N ASP A 175 3.10 4.71 -4.30
CA ASP A 175 2.14 5.80 -4.49
C ASP A 175 1.75 6.51 -3.18
N GLN A 176 2.72 6.69 -2.29
CA GLN A 176 2.49 7.33 -0.99
C GLN A 176 2.29 8.84 -1.14
N MET A 177 1.30 9.38 -0.43
CA MET A 177 1.03 10.83 -0.41
C MET A 177 2.20 11.62 0.20
N ASP A 178 2.90 11.05 1.18
CA ASP A 178 4.09 11.65 1.81
C ASP A 178 5.23 11.88 0.82
N PHE A 179 5.23 11.19 -0.32
CA PHE A 179 6.20 11.35 -1.40
C PHE A 179 5.65 12.15 -2.59
N GLY A 180 4.63 12.98 -2.35
CA GLY A 180 4.02 13.84 -3.36
C GLY A 180 2.95 13.14 -4.22
N GLY A 181 2.53 11.94 -3.85
CA GLY A 181 1.39 11.28 -4.47
C GLY A 181 0.09 12.04 -4.21
N PHE A 182 -0.94 11.72 -4.99
CA PHE A 182 -2.28 12.25 -4.83
C PHE A 182 -3.33 11.14 -4.99
N TYR A 183 -4.57 11.41 -4.64
CA TYR A 183 -5.66 10.46 -4.80
C TYR A 183 -6.92 11.12 -5.34
N THR A 184 -7.76 10.33 -6.00
CA THR A 184 -9.15 10.69 -6.31
C THR A 184 -10.10 9.68 -5.70
N MET A 185 -11.27 10.12 -5.27
CA MET A 185 -12.32 9.22 -4.82
C MET A 185 -12.97 8.54 -6.01
N LEU A 186 -13.31 7.27 -5.85
CA LEU A 186 -14.02 6.48 -6.85
C LEU A 186 -15.44 6.16 -6.38
N ASP A 187 -16.34 6.10 -7.32
CA ASP A 187 -17.66 5.53 -7.13
C ASP A 187 -17.53 4.00 -6.89
N PRO A 188 -18.01 3.46 -5.76
CA PRO A 188 -17.84 2.04 -5.42
C PRO A 188 -18.58 1.06 -6.35
N GLU A 189 -19.57 1.52 -7.09
CA GLU A 189 -20.36 0.66 -7.99
C GLU A 189 -19.74 0.61 -9.40
N THR A 190 -19.22 1.73 -9.86
CA THR A 190 -18.74 1.87 -11.25
C THR A 190 -17.22 1.93 -11.38
N GLY A 191 -16.50 2.26 -10.29
CA GLY A 191 -15.07 2.53 -10.31
C GLY A 191 -14.69 3.86 -10.95
N ALA A 192 -15.67 4.66 -11.37
CA ALA A 192 -15.41 5.96 -12.01
C ALA A 192 -14.89 6.98 -10.99
N SER A 193 -14.01 7.88 -11.44
CA SER A 193 -13.58 9.02 -10.61
C SER A 193 -14.75 9.94 -10.29
N LEU A 194 -14.90 10.31 -9.02
CA LEU A 194 -15.93 11.26 -8.56
C LEU A 194 -15.51 12.73 -8.73
N GLY A 195 -14.29 12.99 -9.18
CA GLY A 195 -13.81 14.35 -9.38
C GLY A 195 -12.30 14.42 -9.56
N ASP A 196 -11.76 15.61 -9.33
CA ASP A 196 -10.32 15.85 -9.38
C ASP A 196 -9.55 15.10 -8.28
N GLY A 197 -8.24 15.00 -8.45
CA GLY A 197 -7.33 14.44 -7.45
C GLY A 197 -6.90 15.48 -6.42
N TYR A 198 -6.48 15.00 -5.24
CA TYR A 198 -6.00 15.83 -4.13
C TYR A 198 -4.76 15.23 -3.50
N ASP A 199 -3.77 16.06 -3.19
CA ASP A 199 -2.59 15.66 -2.42
C ASP A 199 -2.72 16.03 -0.92
N SER A 200 -1.71 15.68 -0.13
CA SER A 200 -1.68 15.95 1.32
C SER A 200 -1.65 17.44 1.68
N HIS A 201 -1.39 18.33 0.72
CA HIS A 201 -1.37 19.78 0.90
C HIS A 201 -2.64 20.44 0.39
N GLY A 202 -3.61 19.66 -0.11
CA GLY A 202 -4.87 20.16 -0.66
C GLY A 202 -4.76 20.73 -2.08
N HIS A 203 -3.65 20.51 -2.78
CA HIS A 203 -3.56 20.90 -4.20
C HIS A 203 -4.46 20.01 -5.05
N VAL A 204 -5.06 20.64 -6.05
CA VAL A 204 -5.97 19.97 -6.99
C VAL A 204 -5.19 19.47 -8.21
N HIS A 205 -5.35 18.19 -8.52
CA HIS A 205 -4.80 17.52 -9.70
C HIS A 205 -5.94 17.18 -10.65
N LYS A 206 -5.94 17.79 -11.83
CA LYS A 206 -6.91 17.49 -12.88
C LYS A 206 -6.65 16.10 -13.47
N LEU A 207 -7.70 15.30 -13.58
CA LEU A 207 -7.70 13.95 -14.16
C LEU A 207 -8.36 13.97 -15.54
#